data_48129510c8e899aafb011e24465b220b
#
_entry.id   48129510c8e899aafb011e24465b220b
#
_cell.length_a   1.000
_cell.length_b   1.000
_cell.length_c   1.000
_cell.angle_alpha   90.00
_cell.angle_beta   90.00
_cell.angle_gamma   90.00
#
_symmetry.space_group_name_H-M   'P 1'
#
loop_
_entity.id
_entity.type
_entity.pdbx_description
1 polymer ?
#
loop_
_entity_poly.entity_id
_entity_poly.type
_entity_poly.pdbx_seq_one_letter_code
_entity_poly.pdbx_strand_id
1 'polypeptide(L)'
;MLTHDVSGATVLLVENEDINKAFGIGFGTFPSDDTGVFHILEHSVLAGSEKYPVTSPFLQLLKSSMASFLNAMTFPDKTVYPFATPNETDFKNLMDVYLNAVFCPLAMVDKAVFEQEGWHRSADGTVSGVVY
;
A
#
# COMPACT_ATOMS: atom_id res chain seq x y z
N MET A 1 -12.61 -3.06 19.92
CA MET A 1 -12.96 -3.22 18.49
C MET A 1 -14.08 -2.24 18.17
N LEU A 2 -13.98 -1.49 17.07
CA LEU A 2 -14.93 -0.49 16.64
C LEU A 2 -15.37 -0.82 15.20
N THR A 3 -16.51 -0.27 14.79
CA THR A 3 -16.99 -0.37 13.41
C THR A 3 -17.21 1.04 12.89
N HIS A 4 -16.73 1.32 11.69
CA HIS A 4 -16.96 2.62 11.04
C HIS A 4 -18.39 2.66 10.48
N ASP A 5 -19.21 3.59 10.96
CA ASP A 5 -20.66 3.62 10.72
C ASP A 5 -21.05 3.68 9.24
N VAL A 6 -20.25 4.37 8.42
CA VAL A 6 -20.57 4.57 6.99
C VAL A 6 -20.10 3.39 6.12
N SER A 7 -18.88 2.90 6.32
CA SER A 7 -18.28 1.86 5.46
C SER A 7 -18.44 0.45 6.00
N GLY A 8 -18.80 0.28 7.27
CA GLY A 8 -18.79 -1.01 7.96
C GLY A 8 -17.38 -1.56 8.26
N ALA A 9 -16.33 -0.78 7.97
CA ALA A 9 -14.96 -1.22 8.23
C ALA A 9 -14.74 -1.48 9.72
N THR A 10 -14.04 -2.57 10.02
CA THR A 10 -13.65 -2.93 11.38
C THR A 10 -12.35 -2.24 11.75
N VAL A 11 -12.34 -1.56 12.91
CA VAL A 11 -11.15 -0.95 13.49
C VAL A 11 -10.79 -1.67 14.78
N LEU A 12 -9.57 -2.20 14.84
CA LEU A 12 -9.02 -2.84 16.04
C LEU A 12 -7.99 -1.90 16.68
N LEU A 13 -8.27 -1.47 17.92
CA LEU A 13 -7.30 -0.76 18.76
C LEU A 13 -6.72 -1.77 19.76
N VAL A 14 -5.39 -1.84 19.79
CA VAL A 14 -4.63 -2.67 20.72
C VAL A 14 -3.71 -1.78 21.53
N GLU A 15 -3.84 -1.82 22.84
CA GLU A 15 -2.95 -1.15 23.79
C GLU A 15 -2.00 -2.18 24.41
N ASN A 16 -0.71 -1.87 24.41
CA ASN A 16 0.32 -2.69 25.01
C ASN A 16 1.51 -1.82 25.47
N GLU A 17 2.51 -2.44 26.07
CA GLU A 17 3.73 -1.79 26.58
C GLU A 17 4.86 -1.67 25.54
N ASP A 18 4.64 -2.05 24.26
CA ASP A 18 5.65 -1.95 23.21
C ASP A 18 5.93 -0.49 22.88
N ILE A 19 7.20 -0.16 22.70
CA ILE A 19 7.63 1.19 22.27
C ILE A 19 7.22 1.48 20.82
N ASN A 20 7.08 0.45 19.99
CA ASN A 20 6.61 0.60 18.62
C ASN A 20 5.11 0.83 18.56
N LYS A 21 4.73 1.83 17.79
CA LYS A 21 3.36 2.05 17.37
C LYS A 21 3.18 1.40 16.01
N ALA A 22 2.28 0.45 15.90
CA ALA A 22 1.98 -0.24 14.66
C ALA A 22 0.64 0.20 14.09
N PHE A 23 0.59 0.33 12.78
CA PHE A 23 -0.61 0.56 12.00
C PHE A 23 -0.68 -0.47 10.88
N GLY A 24 -1.88 -0.86 10.51
CA GLY A 24 -2.11 -1.70 9.34
C GLY A 24 -3.52 -1.46 8.80
N ILE A 25 -3.63 -1.31 7.49
CA ILE A 25 -4.91 -1.31 6.79
C ILE A 25 -4.92 -2.47 5.82
N GLY A 26 -6.02 -3.24 5.82
CA GLY A 26 -6.16 -4.44 5.01
C GLY A 26 -7.48 -4.48 4.25
N PHE A 27 -7.45 -5.08 3.07
CA PHE A 27 -8.58 -5.27 2.19
C PHE A 27 -8.70 -6.74 1.81
N GLY A 28 -9.93 -7.25 1.74
CA GLY A 28 -10.19 -8.55 1.13
C GLY A 28 -10.00 -8.46 -0.38
N THR A 29 -9.00 -9.18 -0.92
CA THR A 29 -8.65 -9.19 -2.34
C THR A 29 -8.59 -10.62 -2.82
N PHE A 30 -9.72 -11.10 -3.38
CA PHE A 30 -9.87 -12.46 -3.86
C PHE A 30 -9.67 -12.48 -5.38
N PRO A 31 -8.52 -13.00 -5.89
CA PRO A 31 -8.27 -13.06 -7.33
C PRO A 31 -9.24 -14.02 -8.01
N SER A 32 -9.70 -13.64 -9.19
CA SER A 32 -10.53 -14.49 -10.07
C SER A 32 -9.71 -15.22 -11.13
N ASP A 33 -8.45 -14.86 -11.28
CA ASP A 33 -7.53 -15.38 -12.29
C ASP A 33 -6.05 -15.21 -11.87
N ASP A 34 -5.13 -15.68 -12.71
CA ASP A 34 -3.69 -15.66 -12.46
C ASP A 34 -2.98 -14.43 -13.04
N THR A 35 -3.69 -13.33 -13.30
CA THR A 35 -3.09 -12.11 -13.89
C THR A 35 -2.22 -11.32 -12.92
N GLY A 36 -2.30 -11.62 -11.62
CA GLY A 36 -1.55 -10.90 -10.58
C GLY A 36 -2.09 -9.51 -10.28
N VAL A 37 -3.34 -9.21 -10.66
CA VAL A 37 -3.94 -7.86 -10.58
C VAL A 37 -3.81 -7.22 -9.20
N PHE A 38 -4.02 -7.97 -8.11
CA PHE A 38 -3.92 -7.41 -6.76
C PHE A 38 -2.50 -7.11 -6.33
N HIS A 39 -1.51 -7.87 -6.79
CA HIS A 39 -0.09 -7.59 -6.56
C HIS A 39 0.35 -6.35 -7.36
N ILE A 40 -0.08 -6.23 -8.62
CA ILE A 40 0.16 -5.03 -9.42
C ILE A 40 -0.50 -3.80 -8.76
N LEU A 41 -1.73 -3.95 -8.24
CA LEU A 41 -2.43 -2.89 -7.54
C LEU A 41 -1.73 -2.49 -6.24
N GLU A 42 -1.21 -3.45 -5.48
CA GLU A 42 -0.43 -3.19 -4.26
C GLU A 42 0.76 -2.26 -4.55
N HIS A 43 1.56 -2.58 -5.56
CA HIS A 43 2.67 -1.73 -6.00
C HIS A 43 2.19 -0.37 -6.49
N SER A 44 1.16 -0.34 -7.33
CA SER A 44 0.62 0.88 -7.95
C SER A 44 0.06 1.86 -6.90
N VAL A 45 -0.57 1.36 -5.84
CA VAL A 45 -1.09 2.18 -4.73
C VAL A 45 0.03 2.96 -4.04
N LEU A 46 1.19 2.35 -3.86
CA LEU A 46 2.34 2.97 -3.19
C LEU A 46 3.24 3.79 -4.13
N ALA A 47 2.94 3.82 -5.44
CA ALA A 47 3.71 4.57 -6.42
C ALA A 47 3.44 6.08 -6.40
N GLY A 48 2.37 6.52 -5.73
CA GLY A 48 2.02 7.93 -5.55
C GLY A 48 0.54 8.10 -5.20
N SER A 49 0.21 9.27 -4.68
CA SER A 49 -1.18 9.60 -4.31
C SER A 49 -1.51 11.06 -4.60
N GLU A 50 -2.79 11.41 -4.51
CA GLU A 50 -3.26 12.77 -4.81
C GLU A 50 -2.54 13.83 -3.96
N LYS A 51 -2.39 13.60 -2.67
CA LYS A 51 -1.69 14.52 -1.74
C LYS A 51 -0.18 14.45 -1.89
N TYR A 52 0.36 13.31 -2.30
CA TYR A 52 1.80 13.06 -2.45
C TYR A 52 2.11 12.60 -3.88
N PRO A 53 2.02 13.51 -4.88
CA PRO A 53 2.19 13.20 -6.31
C PRO A 53 3.68 13.11 -6.68
N VAL A 54 4.46 12.36 -5.91
CA VAL A 54 5.90 12.17 -6.12
C VAL A 54 6.16 10.74 -6.57
N THR A 55 7.19 10.55 -7.38
CA THR A 55 7.59 9.22 -7.83
C THR A 55 8.05 8.38 -6.65
N SER A 56 7.37 7.26 -6.43
CA SER A 56 7.69 6.27 -5.39
C SER A 56 7.85 6.87 -3.99
N PRO A 57 6.80 7.48 -3.40
CA PRO A 57 6.86 8.02 -2.03
C PRO A 57 7.25 6.94 -1.02
N PHE A 58 6.87 5.68 -1.25
CA PHE A 58 7.25 4.55 -0.42
C PHE A 58 8.78 4.38 -0.32
N LEU A 59 9.52 4.46 -1.43
CA LEU A 59 10.99 4.38 -1.42
C LEU A 59 11.64 5.58 -0.71
N GLN A 60 10.99 6.74 -0.74
CA GLN A 60 11.45 7.92 0.01
C GLN A 60 11.24 7.71 1.51
N LEU A 61 10.09 7.17 1.92
CA LEU A 61 9.80 6.84 3.32
C LEU A 61 10.78 5.80 3.87
N LEU A 62 11.12 4.76 3.11
CA LEU A 62 12.13 3.78 3.50
C LEU A 62 13.50 4.40 3.83
N LYS A 63 13.82 5.54 3.21
CA LYS A 63 15.11 6.24 3.41
C LYS A 63 15.07 7.32 4.49
N SER A 64 13.90 7.89 4.77
CA SER A 64 13.76 9.10 5.59
C SER A 64 12.97 8.92 6.86
N SER A 65 12.12 7.90 6.97
CA SER A 65 11.35 7.64 8.19
C SER A 65 12.19 6.91 9.26
N MET A 66 11.70 6.97 10.49
CA MET A 66 12.25 6.21 11.63
C MET A 66 11.53 4.87 11.80
N ALA A 67 10.85 4.39 10.77
CA ALA A 67 10.09 3.15 10.81
C ALA A 67 11.01 1.96 11.13
N SER A 68 10.61 1.16 12.10
CA SER A 68 11.21 -0.14 12.40
C SER A 68 10.70 -1.22 11.43
N PHE A 69 9.52 -0.99 10.85
CA PHE A 69 8.93 -1.84 9.81
C PHE A 69 8.10 -0.99 8.85
N LEU A 70 8.23 -1.21 7.55
CA LEU A 70 7.49 -0.53 6.51
C LEU A 70 7.32 -1.50 5.34
N ASN A 71 6.08 -1.84 4.97
CA ASN A 71 5.84 -2.82 3.91
C ASN A 71 4.46 -2.69 3.28
N ALA A 72 4.25 -3.43 2.19
CA ALA A 72 2.96 -3.83 1.66
C ALA A 72 3.04 -5.33 1.32
N MET A 73 1.93 -6.05 1.42
CA MET A 73 1.93 -7.50 1.23
C MET A 73 0.61 -7.95 0.63
N THR A 74 0.69 -8.67 -0.48
CA THR A 74 -0.45 -9.34 -1.11
C THR A 74 -0.43 -10.82 -0.80
N PHE A 75 -1.50 -11.30 -0.19
CA PHE A 75 -1.76 -12.70 0.14
C PHE A 75 -2.84 -13.26 -0.80
N PRO A 76 -3.11 -14.58 -0.78
CA PRO A 76 -4.13 -15.18 -1.64
C PRO A 76 -5.55 -14.63 -1.44
N ASP A 77 -5.86 -14.07 -0.28
CA ASP A 77 -7.20 -13.63 0.13
C ASP A 77 -7.29 -12.18 0.57
N LYS A 78 -6.14 -11.49 0.69
CA LYS A 78 -6.08 -10.12 1.21
C LYS A 78 -4.82 -9.38 0.77
N THR A 79 -4.89 -8.05 0.78
CA THR A 79 -3.74 -7.16 0.66
C THR A 79 -3.66 -6.26 1.89
N VAL A 80 -2.47 -6.11 2.47
CA VAL A 80 -2.25 -5.38 3.73
C VAL A 80 -1.12 -4.37 3.56
N TYR A 81 -1.30 -3.19 4.12
CA TYR A 81 -0.34 -2.10 4.12
C TYR A 81 0.06 -1.76 5.57
N PRO A 82 1.05 -2.45 6.15
CA PRO A 82 1.47 -2.26 7.53
C PRO A 82 2.71 -1.39 7.65
N PHE A 83 2.82 -0.69 8.79
CA PHE A 83 4.07 -0.10 9.24
C PHE A 83 4.16 -0.08 10.77
N ALA A 84 5.39 0.09 11.30
CA ALA A 84 5.63 0.31 12.71
C ALA A 84 6.79 1.31 12.90
N THR A 85 6.68 2.16 13.91
CA THR A 85 7.70 3.13 14.29
C THR A 85 7.65 3.41 15.79
N PRO A 86 8.79 3.62 16.46
CA PRO A 86 8.80 4.04 17.86
C PRO A 86 8.48 5.54 18.03
N ASN A 87 8.53 6.33 16.96
CA ASN A 87 8.35 7.78 16.99
C ASN A 87 6.90 8.18 16.71
N GLU A 88 6.28 8.93 17.61
CA GLU A 88 4.86 9.32 17.47
C GLU A 88 4.60 10.30 16.32
N THR A 89 5.50 11.22 16.06
CA THR A 89 5.35 12.17 14.95
C THR A 89 5.49 11.43 13.61
N ASP A 90 6.46 10.54 13.51
CA ASP A 90 6.67 9.70 12.34
C ASP A 90 5.46 8.76 12.11
N PHE A 91 4.88 8.21 13.18
CA PHE A 91 3.65 7.39 13.11
C PHE A 91 2.48 8.15 12.46
N LYS A 92 2.25 9.39 12.88
CA LYS A 92 1.18 10.24 12.30
C LYS A 92 1.45 10.57 10.84
N ASN A 93 2.70 10.88 10.49
CA ASN A 93 3.11 11.16 9.12
C ASN A 93 2.94 9.93 8.21
N LEU A 94 3.42 8.78 8.65
CA LEU A 94 3.28 7.52 7.92
C LEU A 94 1.82 7.13 7.73
N MET A 95 1.00 7.29 8.78
CA MET A 95 -0.43 7.00 8.69
C MET A 95 -1.13 7.90 7.67
N ASP A 96 -0.81 9.19 7.63
CA ASP A 96 -1.37 10.14 6.65
C ASP A 96 -0.96 9.75 5.21
N VAL A 97 0.32 9.39 4.99
CA VAL A 97 0.79 8.95 3.67
C VAL A 97 0.12 7.65 3.24
N TYR A 98 0.06 6.64 4.13
CA TYR A 98 -0.54 5.35 3.81
C TYR A 98 -2.04 5.44 3.54
N LEU A 99 -2.78 6.19 4.38
CA LEU A 99 -4.22 6.39 4.16
C LEU A 99 -4.49 7.13 2.86
N ASN A 100 -3.70 8.17 2.54
CA ASN A 100 -3.87 8.86 1.27
C ASN A 100 -3.51 7.96 0.07
N ALA A 101 -2.45 7.15 0.18
CA ALA A 101 -2.08 6.20 -0.86
C ALA A 101 -3.20 5.20 -1.16
N VAL A 102 -3.77 4.57 -0.13
CA VAL A 102 -4.78 3.51 -0.33
C VAL A 102 -6.17 4.04 -0.72
N PHE A 103 -6.52 5.28 -0.34
CA PHE A 103 -7.84 5.86 -0.66
C PHE A 103 -7.85 6.79 -1.87
N CYS A 104 -6.71 7.39 -2.21
CA CYS A 104 -6.58 8.34 -3.32
C CYS A 104 -5.31 8.08 -4.14
N PRO A 105 -5.08 6.83 -4.63
CA PRO A 105 -3.86 6.51 -5.37
C PRO A 105 -3.85 7.18 -6.75
N LEU A 106 -2.68 7.64 -7.21
CA LEU A 106 -2.51 8.19 -8.56
C LEU A 106 -2.86 7.18 -9.65
N ALA A 107 -2.68 5.90 -9.41
CA ALA A 107 -3.03 4.84 -10.35
C ALA A 107 -4.50 4.85 -10.81
N MET A 108 -5.40 5.49 -10.04
CA MET A 108 -6.81 5.65 -10.44
C MET A 108 -7.03 6.72 -11.52
N VAL A 109 -6.10 7.66 -11.66
CA VAL A 109 -6.22 8.79 -12.59
C VAL A 109 -5.07 8.86 -13.61
N ASP A 110 -3.95 8.21 -13.32
CA ASP A 110 -2.79 8.13 -14.20
C ASP A 110 -2.47 6.67 -14.56
N LYS A 111 -2.81 6.30 -15.77
CA LYS A 111 -2.58 4.95 -16.31
C LYS A 111 -1.09 4.56 -16.36
N ALA A 112 -0.19 5.53 -16.50
CA ALA A 112 1.25 5.26 -16.55
C ALA A 112 1.78 4.63 -15.26
N VAL A 113 1.18 4.96 -14.12
CA VAL A 113 1.54 4.35 -12.82
C VAL A 113 1.25 2.84 -12.82
N PHE A 114 0.07 2.45 -13.31
CA PHE A 114 -0.29 1.04 -13.44
C PHE A 114 0.57 0.32 -14.48
N GLU A 115 0.83 0.95 -15.63
CA GLU A 115 1.66 0.38 -16.69
C GLU A 115 3.13 0.18 -16.26
N GLN A 116 3.63 1.00 -15.36
CA GLN A 116 4.98 0.86 -14.79
C GLN A 116 5.10 -0.41 -13.92
N GLU A 117 4.11 -0.69 -13.10
CA GLU A 117 4.14 -1.80 -12.14
C GLU A 117 3.64 -3.13 -12.74
N GLY A 118 2.79 -3.04 -13.76
CA GLY A 118 2.20 -4.19 -14.43
C GLY A 118 3.15 -4.91 -15.39
N TRP A 119 2.73 -6.10 -15.80
CA TRP A 119 3.42 -6.83 -16.87
C TRP A 119 2.90 -6.42 -18.25
N HIS A 120 3.75 -6.55 -19.25
CA HIS A 120 3.44 -6.27 -20.64
C HIS A 120 4.10 -7.28 -21.59
N ARG A 121 3.54 -7.40 -22.80
CA ARG A 121 4.07 -8.28 -23.83
C ARG A 121 4.73 -7.45 -24.93
N SER A 122 5.99 -7.73 -25.21
CA SER A 122 6.74 -7.16 -26.31
C SER A 122 6.31 -7.71 -27.67
N ALA A 123 6.73 -7.07 -28.77
CA ALA A 123 6.38 -7.47 -30.14
C ALA A 123 6.90 -8.87 -30.51
N ASP A 124 7.97 -9.35 -29.88
CA ASP A 124 8.55 -10.69 -30.05
C ASP A 124 7.82 -11.77 -29.20
N GLY A 125 6.79 -11.37 -28.45
CA GLY A 125 6.02 -12.26 -27.58
C GLY A 125 6.59 -12.44 -26.16
N THR A 126 7.74 -11.82 -25.86
CA THR A 126 8.33 -11.86 -24.51
C THR A 126 7.43 -11.11 -23.53
N VAL A 127 7.22 -11.67 -22.34
CA VAL A 127 6.50 -11.04 -21.24
C VAL A 127 7.50 -10.54 -20.21
N SER A 128 7.32 -9.31 -19.75
CA SER A 128 8.15 -8.68 -18.72
C SER A 128 7.33 -7.68 -17.90
N GLY A 129 7.77 -7.40 -16.69
CA GLY A 129 7.13 -6.43 -15.79
C GLY A 129 7.74 -6.51 -14.40
N VAL A 130 7.42 -5.53 -13.54
CA VAL A 130 7.88 -5.51 -12.14
C VAL A 130 7.19 -6.63 -11.37
N VAL A 131 5.89 -6.81 -11.60
CA VAL A 131 5.09 -7.90 -11.05
C VAL A 131 4.82 -8.93 -12.14
N TYR A 132 5.72 -9.93 -12.25
CA TYR A 132 5.60 -11.04 -13.22
C TYR A 132 6.23 -12.31 -12.66
#